data_50df8ae5d96d3e2e415f22ce8ee50105
#
_entry.id   50df8ae5d96d3e2e415f22ce8ee50105
#
_cell.length_a   1.000
_cell.length_b   1.000
_cell.length_c   1.000
_cell.angle_alpha   90.00
_cell.angle_beta   90.00
_cell.angle_gamma   90.00
#
_symmetry.space_group_name_H-M   'P 1'
#
loop_
_entity.id
_entity.type
_entity.pdbx_description
1 polymer ?
#
loop_
_entity_poly.entity_id
_entity_poly.type
_entity_poly.pdbx_seq_one_letter_code
_entity_poly.pdbx_strand_id
1 'polypeptide(L)'
;MTTPYEPNYFDPLSTDRLTNIICEVFEHQPLVPMTLEMEKFGGSGLYAIYYRGASIELYAPLKNYEMPVYVGQAVSNNSTTGKGVKSRTPLHGRMSQHRRSVSDAGLPLSEFFFRALRMPDVHANLGEKGLIRGYRPAWNAILSGFGSNEQGSATRASAKSKWDTIHDGRKRTYGSEPHDRAKLVTEVEQHILERIAAYDDLPWRRAGTNV
;
A
#
# COMPACT_ATOMS: atom_id res chain seq x y z
N MET A 1 1.62 -45.34 22.45
CA MET A 1 1.25 -45.06 21.04
C MET A 1 2.38 -44.26 20.42
N THR A 2 3.11 -44.84 19.52
CA THR A 2 4.18 -44.12 18.79
C THR A 2 3.55 -43.19 17.76
N THR A 3 3.87 -41.92 17.85
CA THR A 3 3.46 -40.93 16.83
C THR A 3 3.97 -41.41 15.46
N PRO A 4 3.11 -41.44 14.42
CA PRO A 4 3.57 -41.81 13.07
C PRO A 4 4.71 -40.92 12.63
N TYR A 5 5.73 -41.48 11.99
CA TYR A 5 6.79 -40.72 11.37
C TYR A 5 6.21 -39.90 10.22
N GLU A 6 6.41 -38.56 10.27
CA GLU A 6 6.03 -37.61 9.23
C GLU A 6 7.33 -36.98 8.68
N PRO A 7 7.64 -37.16 7.39
CA PRO A 7 8.83 -36.56 6.79
C PRO A 7 8.71 -35.04 6.73
N ASN A 8 9.83 -34.34 6.92
CA ASN A 8 9.88 -32.89 6.79
C ASN A 8 9.59 -32.43 5.36
N TYR A 9 8.69 -31.48 5.22
CA TYR A 9 8.50 -30.77 3.96
C TYR A 9 9.59 -29.71 3.78
N PHE A 10 10.26 -29.72 2.65
CA PHE A 10 11.26 -28.73 2.28
C PHE A 10 10.98 -28.19 0.88
N ASP A 11 10.74 -26.88 0.79
CA ASP A 11 10.60 -26.15 -0.47
C ASP A 11 11.82 -25.22 -0.65
N PRO A 12 12.80 -25.59 -1.50
CA PRO A 12 13.99 -24.79 -1.75
C PRO A 12 13.69 -23.44 -2.42
N LEU A 13 12.52 -23.32 -3.07
CA LEU A 13 12.07 -22.10 -3.73
C LEU A 13 10.91 -21.43 -2.97
N SER A 14 10.87 -21.61 -1.66
CA SER A 14 9.82 -21.06 -0.80
C SER A 14 9.51 -19.60 -1.15
N THR A 15 8.29 -19.36 -1.61
CA THR A 15 7.79 -18.01 -1.92
C THR A 15 7.77 -17.13 -0.67
N ASP A 16 7.62 -17.70 0.52
CA ASP A 16 7.66 -16.96 1.78
C ASP A 16 9.07 -16.40 2.07
N ARG A 17 10.13 -17.18 1.81
CA ARG A 17 11.52 -16.70 1.94
C ARG A 17 11.80 -15.55 0.97
N LEU A 18 11.45 -15.73 -0.30
CA LEU A 18 11.63 -14.69 -1.32
C LEU A 18 10.83 -13.44 -0.96
N THR A 19 9.60 -13.59 -0.49
CA THR A 19 8.74 -12.50 -0.04
C THR A 19 9.37 -11.74 1.13
N ASN A 20 9.92 -12.44 2.12
CA ASN A 20 10.58 -11.81 3.27
C ASN A 20 11.82 -11.02 2.85
N ILE A 21 12.66 -11.56 1.96
CA ILE A 21 13.83 -10.85 1.40
C ILE A 21 13.38 -9.57 0.68
N ILE A 22 12.34 -9.65 -0.15
CA ILE A 22 11.80 -8.47 -0.86
C ILE A 22 11.31 -7.41 0.14
N CYS A 23 10.57 -7.82 1.16
CA CYS A 23 10.02 -6.90 2.17
C CYS A 23 11.13 -6.26 3.01
N GLU A 24 12.15 -7.02 3.40
CA GLU A 24 13.33 -6.52 4.11
C GLU A 24 14.08 -5.46 3.28
N VAL A 25 14.41 -5.79 2.03
CA VAL A 25 15.07 -4.84 1.10
C VAL A 25 14.22 -3.60 0.88
N PHE A 26 12.88 -3.76 0.83
CA PHE A 26 11.96 -2.64 0.69
C PHE A 26 11.99 -1.70 1.91
N GLU A 27 12.04 -2.24 3.14
CA GLU A 27 12.12 -1.42 4.35
C GLU A 27 13.39 -0.56 4.43
N HIS A 28 14.50 -1.03 3.83
CA HIS A 28 15.75 -0.29 3.77
C HIS A 28 15.77 0.82 2.70
N GLN A 29 14.72 0.95 1.87
CA GLN A 29 14.65 2.07 0.94
C GLN A 29 14.42 3.39 1.66
N PRO A 30 14.96 4.52 1.16
CA PRO A 30 14.77 5.81 1.79
C PRO A 30 13.30 6.25 1.76
N LEU A 31 12.87 6.92 2.83
CA LEU A 31 11.60 7.66 2.85
C LEU A 31 11.79 8.98 2.11
N VAL A 32 11.04 9.17 1.04
CA VAL A 32 11.08 10.36 0.18
C VAL A 32 9.84 11.20 0.44
N PRO A 33 9.95 12.51 0.70
CA PRO A 33 8.80 13.39 0.86
C PRO A 33 7.92 13.40 -0.40
N MET A 34 6.60 13.43 -0.21
CA MET A 34 5.66 13.59 -1.30
C MET A 34 5.47 15.08 -1.59
N THR A 35 6.09 15.59 -2.66
CA THR A 35 6.08 17.02 -3.01
C THR A 35 5.21 17.31 -4.22
N LEU A 36 4.82 18.58 -4.40
CA LEU A 36 4.06 19.01 -5.57
C LEU A 36 4.82 18.76 -6.87
N GLU A 37 6.11 19.01 -6.86
CA GLU A 37 7.03 18.71 -7.96
C GLU A 37 7.88 17.51 -7.57
N MET A 38 7.58 16.38 -8.15
CA MET A 38 8.33 15.14 -7.92
C MET A 38 9.18 14.84 -9.15
N GLU A 39 10.48 14.73 -8.97
CA GLU A 39 11.40 14.36 -10.04
C GLU A 39 10.98 13.05 -10.69
N LYS A 40 11.12 12.99 -12.00
CA LYS A 40 10.75 11.82 -12.78
C LYS A 40 11.76 10.70 -12.59
N PHE A 41 11.30 9.56 -12.15
CA PHE A 41 12.10 8.34 -12.03
C PHE A 41 11.50 7.17 -12.79
N GLY A 42 12.37 6.24 -13.21
CA GLY A 42 11.99 5.11 -14.04
C GLY A 42 11.71 3.84 -13.28
N GLY A 43 11.17 2.86 -13.99
CA GLY A 43 11.05 1.48 -13.54
C GLY A 43 9.68 1.11 -13.01
N SER A 44 9.50 -0.22 -12.92
CA SER A 44 8.37 -0.90 -12.27
C SER A 44 8.80 -1.45 -10.91
N GLY A 45 7.85 -1.83 -10.08
CA GLY A 45 8.12 -2.43 -8.78
C GLY A 45 7.09 -2.11 -7.72
N LEU A 46 7.55 -2.03 -6.47
CA LEU A 46 6.76 -1.79 -5.27
C LEU A 46 6.83 -0.33 -4.83
N TYR A 47 5.79 0.11 -4.15
CA TYR A 47 5.79 1.37 -3.42
C TYR A 47 4.88 1.29 -2.20
N ALA A 48 5.14 2.16 -1.23
CA ALA A 48 4.26 2.36 -0.10
C ALA A 48 4.20 3.85 0.26
N ILE A 49 3.05 4.26 0.81
CA ILE A 49 2.79 5.63 1.25
C ILE A 49 2.72 5.65 2.77
N TYR A 50 3.38 6.60 3.37
CA TYR A 50 3.49 6.77 4.81
C TYR A 50 2.94 8.14 5.22
N TYR A 51 2.28 8.18 6.35
CA TYR A 51 1.91 9.42 7.02
C TYR A 51 2.80 9.63 8.23
N ARG A 52 3.45 10.80 8.32
CA ARG A 52 4.37 11.15 9.41
C ARG A 52 4.08 12.52 10.02
N GLY A 53 2.85 12.95 9.88
CA GLY A 53 2.37 14.22 10.42
C GLY A 53 1.59 14.09 11.73
N ALA A 54 0.98 15.19 12.12
CA ALA A 54 0.10 15.27 13.28
C ALA A 54 -1.22 16.01 13.00
N SER A 55 -1.37 16.61 11.81
CA SER A 55 -2.56 17.40 11.49
C SER A 55 -3.80 16.58 11.15
N ILE A 56 -3.61 15.29 10.78
CA ILE A 56 -4.73 14.35 10.61
C ILE A 56 -4.79 13.46 11.85
N GLU A 57 -5.69 13.78 12.76
CA GLU A 57 -5.87 13.09 14.05
C GLU A 57 -5.95 11.57 13.88
N LEU A 58 -6.74 11.12 12.90
CA LEU A 58 -6.94 9.69 12.58
C LEU A 58 -5.62 8.93 12.34
N TYR A 59 -4.60 9.57 11.78
CA TYR A 59 -3.32 8.96 11.43
C TYR A 59 -2.15 9.42 12.31
N ALA A 60 -2.37 10.38 13.21
CA ALA A 60 -1.34 10.93 14.10
C ALA A 60 -0.59 9.86 14.91
N PRO A 61 -1.22 8.73 15.34
CA PRO A 61 -0.50 7.66 16.03
C PRO A 61 0.62 7.01 15.20
N LEU A 62 0.55 7.08 13.87
CA LEU A 62 1.56 6.52 12.97
C LEU A 62 2.84 7.35 12.87
N LYS A 63 2.85 8.60 13.36
CA LYS A 63 3.94 9.58 13.20
C LYS A 63 5.32 9.01 13.52
N ASN A 64 5.42 8.23 14.59
CA ASN A 64 6.67 7.67 15.08
C ASN A 64 7.00 6.27 14.56
N TYR A 65 6.17 5.73 13.67
CA TYR A 65 6.32 4.40 13.12
C TYR A 65 6.56 4.47 11.61
N GLU A 66 7.44 3.61 11.12
CA GLU A 66 7.61 3.43 9.67
C GLU A 66 6.60 2.43 9.13
N MET A 67 5.33 2.71 9.43
CA MET A 67 4.19 1.90 9.03
C MET A 67 3.43 2.61 7.89
N PRO A 68 3.29 1.94 6.73
CA PRO A 68 2.60 2.56 5.61
C PRO A 68 1.08 2.64 5.85
N VAL A 69 0.46 3.71 5.35
CA VAL A 69 -1.00 3.81 5.22
C VAL A 69 -1.52 3.09 3.98
N TYR A 70 -0.67 2.93 2.96
CA TYR A 70 -0.98 2.25 1.70
C TYR A 70 0.24 1.54 1.10
N VAL A 71 0.03 0.38 0.51
CA VAL A 71 1.01 -0.39 -0.27
C VAL A 71 0.42 -0.70 -1.64
N GLY A 72 1.26 -0.66 -2.67
CA GLY A 72 0.88 -1.01 -4.02
C GLY A 72 2.06 -1.38 -4.90
N GLN A 73 1.73 -1.84 -6.11
CA GLN A 73 2.71 -2.11 -7.15
C GLN A 73 2.44 -1.27 -8.40
N ALA A 74 3.47 -1.08 -9.19
CA ALA A 74 3.38 -0.47 -10.50
C ALA A 74 4.14 -1.32 -11.50
N VAL A 75 3.43 -1.90 -12.47
CA VAL A 75 3.99 -2.77 -13.49
C VAL A 75 4.05 -2.08 -14.85
N SER A 76 5.03 -2.46 -15.66
CA SER A 76 5.28 -1.82 -16.96
C SER A 76 4.25 -2.21 -18.01
N ASN A 77 3.59 -3.35 -17.85
CA ASN A 77 2.63 -3.90 -18.81
C ASN A 77 1.25 -4.06 -18.18
N ASN A 78 0.40 -3.04 -18.32
CA ASN A 78 -0.98 -3.05 -17.78
C ASN A 78 -2.04 -3.58 -18.76
N SER A 79 -1.64 -4.12 -19.91
CA SER A 79 -2.59 -4.56 -20.92
C SER A 79 -2.96 -6.02 -20.71
N THR A 80 -4.20 -6.30 -20.39
CA THR A 80 -4.80 -7.65 -20.41
C THR A 80 -4.86 -8.26 -21.83
N THR A 81 -4.69 -7.45 -22.87
CA THR A 81 -4.73 -7.86 -24.29
C THR A 81 -3.33 -8.05 -24.89
N GLY A 82 -2.25 -7.85 -24.13
CA GLY A 82 -0.87 -7.95 -24.62
C GLY A 82 -0.43 -6.82 -25.57
N LYS A 83 -1.31 -5.89 -25.91
CA LYS A 83 -1.05 -4.76 -26.84
C LYS A 83 -0.70 -3.43 -26.15
N GLY A 84 -0.42 -3.45 -24.86
CA GLY A 84 -0.13 -2.22 -24.10
C GLY A 84 1.22 -1.62 -24.41
N VAL A 85 1.29 -0.29 -24.43
CA VAL A 85 2.55 0.46 -24.47
C VAL A 85 3.27 0.24 -23.15
N LYS A 86 4.49 -0.31 -23.19
CA LYS A 86 5.34 -0.46 -22.01
C LYS A 86 5.71 0.92 -21.47
N SER A 87 5.20 1.29 -20.32
CA SER A 87 5.64 2.50 -19.62
C SER A 87 7.07 2.32 -19.11
N ARG A 88 7.92 3.34 -19.32
CA ARG A 88 9.27 3.37 -18.73
C ARG A 88 9.27 3.90 -17.30
N THR A 89 8.17 4.50 -16.85
CA THR A 89 8.04 5.19 -15.56
C THR A 89 6.76 4.84 -14.82
N PRO A 90 6.37 3.55 -14.71
CA PRO A 90 5.11 3.17 -14.08
C PRO A 90 5.07 3.53 -12.58
N LEU A 91 6.17 3.38 -11.83
CA LEU A 91 6.26 3.79 -10.42
C LEU A 91 6.01 5.29 -10.27
N HIS A 92 6.73 6.13 -11.03
CA HIS A 92 6.51 7.57 -11.01
C HIS A 92 5.07 7.95 -11.38
N GLY A 93 4.49 7.29 -12.40
CA GLY A 93 3.10 7.51 -12.81
C GLY A 93 2.11 7.24 -11.68
N ARG A 94 2.28 6.13 -10.96
CA ARG A 94 1.44 5.79 -9.80
C ARG A 94 1.64 6.76 -8.64
N MET A 95 2.88 7.13 -8.32
CA MET A 95 3.15 8.12 -7.28
C MET A 95 2.53 9.48 -7.61
N SER A 96 2.64 9.94 -8.86
CA SER A 96 2.01 11.19 -9.32
C SER A 96 0.47 11.14 -9.22
N GLN A 97 -0.13 9.97 -9.47
CA GLN A 97 -1.57 9.75 -9.31
C GLN A 97 -1.98 9.82 -7.84
N HIS A 98 -1.25 9.12 -6.96
CA HIS A 98 -1.53 9.11 -5.52
C HIS A 98 -1.34 10.48 -4.89
N ARG A 99 -0.28 11.20 -5.27
CA ARG A 99 -0.06 12.59 -4.87
C ARG A 99 -1.27 13.47 -5.20
N ARG A 100 -1.80 13.36 -6.42
CA ARG A 100 -3.02 14.09 -6.80
C ARG A 100 -4.20 13.70 -5.92
N SER A 101 -4.42 12.41 -5.69
CA SER A 101 -5.52 11.94 -4.83
C SER A 101 -5.42 12.49 -3.40
N VAL A 102 -4.21 12.54 -2.83
CA VAL A 102 -3.95 13.13 -1.50
C VAL A 102 -4.23 14.64 -1.51
N SER A 103 -3.71 15.34 -2.53
CA SER A 103 -3.90 16.79 -2.68
C SER A 103 -5.37 17.17 -2.93
N ASP A 104 -6.06 16.44 -3.81
CA ASP A 104 -7.49 16.70 -4.14
C ASP A 104 -8.40 16.49 -2.92
N ALA A 105 -8.02 15.56 -2.03
CA ALA A 105 -8.71 15.34 -0.76
C ALA A 105 -8.40 16.39 0.31
N GLY A 106 -7.62 17.42 -0.01
CA GLY A 106 -7.23 18.47 0.93
C GLY A 106 -6.29 17.99 2.06
N LEU A 107 -5.66 16.82 1.90
CA LEU A 107 -4.73 16.31 2.89
C LEU A 107 -3.37 17.01 2.78
N PRO A 108 -2.68 17.29 3.92
CA PRO A 108 -1.41 18.02 3.95
C PRO A 108 -0.29 17.19 3.32
N LEU A 109 -0.01 17.43 2.05
CA LEU A 109 0.96 16.65 1.26
C LEU A 109 2.35 16.59 1.91
N SER A 110 2.76 17.66 2.62
CA SER A 110 4.02 17.75 3.35
C SER A 110 4.18 16.72 4.47
N GLU A 111 3.10 16.11 4.94
CA GLU A 111 3.11 15.08 5.97
C GLU A 111 3.13 13.66 5.40
N PHE A 112 3.07 13.54 4.07
CA PHE A 112 3.14 12.26 3.37
C PHE A 112 4.52 12.00 2.78
N PHE A 113 4.93 10.74 2.87
CA PHE A 113 6.19 10.21 2.35
C PHE A 113 5.91 8.94 1.56
N PHE A 114 6.85 8.54 0.73
CA PHE A 114 6.78 7.26 0.06
C PHE A 114 8.12 6.55 0.06
N ARG A 115 8.08 5.24 -0.08
CA ARG A 115 9.20 4.38 -0.48
C ARG A 115 8.88 3.74 -1.81
N ALA A 116 9.90 3.47 -2.60
CA ALA A 116 9.76 2.73 -3.84
C ALA A 116 10.97 1.80 -4.02
N LEU A 117 10.72 0.57 -4.48
CA LEU A 117 11.74 -0.42 -4.81
C LEU A 117 11.53 -0.88 -6.25
N ARG A 118 12.53 -0.66 -7.10
CA ARG A 118 12.49 -1.13 -8.50
C ARG A 118 12.77 -2.62 -8.55
N MET A 119 11.91 -3.35 -9.29
CA MET A 119 12.08 -4.78 -9.50
C MET A 119 11.36 -5.24 -10.76
N PRO A 120 11.66 -6.46 -11.27
CA PRO A 120 10.87 -7.08 -12.33
C PRO A 120 9.40 -7.24 -11.93
N ASP A 121 8.50 -7.05 -12.91
CA ASP A 121 7.04 -7.10 -12.69
C ASP A 121 6.58 -8.40 -12.02
N VAL A 122 7.22 -9.53 -12.36
CA VAL A 122 6.90 -10.85 -11.81
C VAL A 122 7.10 -10.93 -10.28
N HIS A 123 8.05 -10.20 -9.73
CA HIS A 123 8.35 -10.20 -8.30
C HIS A 123 7.56 -9.12 -7.52
N ALA A 124 7.09 -8.08 -8.21
CA ALA A 124 6.35 -7.00 -7.58
C ALA A 124 5.06 -7.48 -6.90
N ASN A 125 4.37 -8.45 -7.49
CA ASN A 125 3.16 -9.03 -6.90
C ASN A 125 3.42 -9.78 -5.58
N LEU A 126 4.55 -10.53 -5.49
CA LEU A 126 4.94 -11.21 -4.26
C LEU A 126 5.22 -10.20 -3.14
N GLY A 127 6.02 -9.18 -3.45
CA GLY A 127 6.36 -8.16 -2.47
C GLY A 127 5.14 -7.33 -2.03
N GLU A 128 4.25 -6.95 -2.95
CA GLU A 128 3.01 -6.25 -2.60
C GLU A 128 2.17 -7.08 -1.61
N LYS A 129 1.93 -8.35 -1.94
CA LYS A 129 1.18 -9.26 -1.05
C LYS A 129 1.85 -9.44 0.29
N GLY A 130 3.19 -9.57 0.32
CA GLY A 130 3.97 -9.70 1.55
C GLY A 130 3.83 -8.47 2.45
N LEU A 131 4.06 -7.28 1.90
CA LEU A 131 3.93 -6.03 2.62
C LEU A 131 2.49 -5.79 3.12
N ILE A 132 1.48 -6.07 2.27
CA ILE A 132 0.07 -5.94 2.69
C ILE A 132 -0.27 -6.93 3.79
N ARG A 133 0.17 -8.19 3.70
CA ARG A 133 -0.07 -9.22 4.73
C ARG A 133 0.58 -8.86 6.07
N GLY A 134 1.81 -8.35 6.04
CA GLY A 134 2.55 -7.98 7.24
C GLY A 134 2.03 -6.69 7.87
N TYR A 135 2.03 -5.60 7.14
CA TYR A 135 1.61 -4.30 7.65
C TYR A 135 0.10 -4.16 7.82
N ARG A 136 -0.69 -4.76 6.92
CA ARG A 136 -2.14 -4.54 6.83
C ARG A 136 -2.48 -3.04 6.79
N PRO A 137 -1.93 -2.26 5.84
CA PRO A 137 -2.09 -0.81 5.84
C PRO A 137 -3.57 -0.40 5.83
N ALA A 138 -3.93 0.65 6.56
CA ALA A 138 -5.33 1.06 6.76
C ALA A 138 -6.08 1.33 5.44
N TRP A 139 -5.38 1.89 4.43
CA TRP A 139 -5.98 2.17 3.12
C TRP A 139 -6.06 0.94 2.19
N ASN A 140 -5.39 -0.16 2.54
CA ASN A 140 -5.58 -1.45 1.86
C ASN A 140 -6.62 -2.31 2.59
N ALA A 141 -6.56 -2.37 3.93
CA ALA A 141 -7.34 -3.29 4.74
C ALA A 141 -8.75 -2.79 5.07
N ILE A 142 -8.89 -1.50 5.42
CA ILE A 142 -10.14 -0.91 5.89
C ILE A 142 -10.71 0.07 4.85
N LEU A 143 -9.92 1.09 4.45
CA LEU A 143 -10.36 2.16 3.56
C LEU A 143 -10.04 1.81 2.10
N SER A 144 -10.76 0.85 1.54
CA SER A 144 -10.62 0.50 0.12
C SER A 144 -11.00 1.67 -0.80
N GLY A 145 -10.38 1.71 -2.00
CA GLY A 145 -10.72 2.67 -3.06
C GLY A 145 -9.69 3.76 -3.35
N PHE A 146 -8.64 3.92 -2.51
CA PHE A 146 -7.58 4.90 -2.76
C PHE A 146 -6.87 4.70 -4.10
N GLY A 147 -6.43 3.48 -4.39
CA GLY A 147 -5.68 3.15 -5.61
C GLY A 147 -6.53 2.98 -6.86
N SER A 148 -7.86 3.10 -6.77
CA SER A 148 -8.74 2.94 -7.92
C SER A 148 -8.71 4.17 -8.83
N ASN A 149 -8.73 3.93 -10.15
CA ASN A 149 -8.92 4.98 -11.16
C ASN A 149 -10.41 5.16 -11.45
N GLU A 150 -10.79 6.38 -11.83
CA GLU A 150 -12.09 6.60 -12.46
C GLU A 150 -12.10 5.90 -13.82
N GLN A 151 -12.90 4.85 -13.96
CA GLN A 151 -13.00 4.06 -15.20
C GLN A 151 -14.39 4.20 -15.79
N GLY A 152 -14.55 5.23 -16.65
CA GLY A 152 -15.73 5.36 -17.50
C GLY A 152 -17.10 5.50 -16.79
N SER A 153 -18.17 5.29 -17.55
CA SER A 153 -19.57 5.50 -17.08
C SER A 153 -20.00 4.51 -15.98
N ALA A 154 -19.50 3.27 -15.99
CA ALA A 154 -19.84 2.27 -14.99
C ALA A 154 -19.35 2.67 -13.59
N THR A 155 -18.23 3.39 -13.49
CA THR A 155 -17.66 3.84 -12.20
C THR A 155 -18.47 5.01 -11.62
N ARG A 156 -19.12 5.81 -12.45
CA ARG A 156 -19.98 6.93 -12.01
C ARG A 156 -21.26 6.45 -11.32
N ALA A 157 -21.71 5.25 -11.65
CA ALA A 157 -22.87 4.61 -11.00
C ALA A 157 -22.48 3.79 -9.77
N SER A 158 -21.18 3.60 -9.51
CA SER A 158 -20.72 2.81 -8.38
C SER A 158 -20.92 3.54 -7.04
N ALA A 159 -20.92 2.77 -5.96
CA ALA A 159 -20.97 3.33 -4.62
C ALA A 159 -19.70 4.14 -4.30
N LYS A 160 -19.83 5.20 -3.50
CA LYS A 160 -18.70 5.94 -2.93
C LYS A 160 -17.81 4.98 -2.15
N SER A 161 -16.51 5.02 -2.40
CA SER A 161 -15.59 4.12 -1.72
C SER A 161 -15.43 4.48 -0.23
N LYS A 162 -14.97 3.52 0.59
CA LYS A 162 -14.68 3.79 2.00
C LYS A 162 -13.63 4.88 2.17
N TRP A 163 -12.61 4.90 1.31
CA TRP A 163 -11.59 5.94 1.33
C TRP A 163 -12.18 7.32 1.01
N ASP A 164 -13.00 7.43 -0.02
CA ASP A 164 -13.65 8.68 -0.39
C ASP A 164 -14.68 9.16 0.64
N THR A 165 -15.25 8.23 1.44
CA THR A 165 -16.15 8.58 2.55
C THR A 165 -15.42 9.28 3.69
N ILE A 166 -14.18 8.90 3.96
CA ILE A 166 -13.34 9.54 4.99
C ILE A 166 -12.66 10.80 4.44
N HIS A 167 -12.20 10.76 3.18
CA HIS A 167 -11.42 11.81 2.54
C HIS A 167 -12.18 12.39 1.36
N ASP A 168 -13.08 13.32 1.66
CA ASP A 168 -13.82 14.06 0.63
C ASP A 168 -12.88 14.97 -0.16
N GLY A 169 -13.14 15.16 -1.45
CA GLY A 169 -12.40 16.13 -2.27
C GLY A 169 -11.98 15.62 -3.63
N ARG A 170 -11.79 14.31 -3.83
CA ARG A 170 -11.59 13.81 -5.20
C ARG A 170 -12.85 14.10 -6.03
N LYS A 171 -12.66 14.76 -7.17
CA LYS A 171 -13.75 15.12 -8.08
C LYS A 171 -14.31 13.88 -8.79
N ARG A 172 -15.15 13.12 -8.08
CA ARG A 172 -15.81 11.91 -8.59
C ARG A 172 -17.32 12.01 -8.38
N THR A 173 -18.07 11.42 -9.32
CA THR A 173 -19.51 11.23 -9.18
C THR A 173 -19.76 9.82 -8.64
N TYR A 174 -20.69 9.69 -7.71
CA TYR A 174 -21.07 8.41 -7.11
C TYR A 174 -22.56 8.18 -7.23
N GLY A 175 -22.96 6.91 -7.39
CA GLY A 175 -24.37 6.50 -7.44
C GLY A 175 -25.02 6.40 -6.06
N SER A 176 -24.22 6.13 -5.01
CA SER A 176 -24.71 6.02 -3.63
C SER A 176 -23.60 6.27 -2.62
N GLU A 177 -23.96 6.58 -1.38
CA GLU A 177 -23.05 6.74 -0.23
C GLU A 177 -23.41 5.74 0.88
N PRO A 178 -23.03 4.45 0.73
CA PRO A 178 -23.51 3.38 1.61
C PRO A 178 -22.76 3.28 2.94
N HIS A 179 -21.69 4.07 3.14
CA HIS A 179 -20.79 3.91 4.28
C HIS A 179 -21.05 4.95 5.38
N ASP A 180 -21.13 4.47 6.62
CA ASP A 180 -21.15 5.29 7.81
C ASP A 180 -19.73 5.80 8.14
N ARG A 181 -19.55 7.12 8.06
CA ARG A 181 -18.27 7.78 8.32
C ARG A 181 -17.79 7.56 9.76
N ALA A 182 -18.67 7.70 10.75
CA ALA A 182 -18.28 7.60 12.16
C ALA A 182 -17.81 6.16 12.48
N LYS A 183 -18.54 5.18 11.97
CA LYS A 183 -18.14 3.77 12.10
C LYS A 183 -16.80 3.49 11.45
N LEU A 184 -16.56 4.01 10.23
CA LEU A 184 -15.27 3.82 9.55
C LEU A 184 -14.11 4.48 10.30
N VAL A 185 -14.31 5.66 10.90
CA VAL A 185 -13.29 6.31 11.73
C VAL A 185 -12.89 5.40 12.88
N THR A 186 -13.87 4.89 13.66
CA THR A 186 -13.60 3.97 14.78
C THR A 186 -12.91 2.69 14.33
N GLU A 187 -13.31 2.11 13.19
CA GLU A 187 -12.65 0.92 12.63
C GLU A 187 -11.18 1.18 12.27
N VAL A 188 -10.87 2.36 11.71
CA VAL A 188 -9.49 2.73 11.35
C VAL A 188 -8.64 3.00 12.58
N GLU A 189 -9.17 3.73 13.57
CA GLU A 189 -8.48 4.01 14.84
C GLU A 189 -8.08 2.72 15.55
N GLN A 190 -9.05 1.82 15.76
CA GLN A 190 -8.79 0.52 16.37
C GLN A 190 -7.74 -0.28 15.58
N HIS A 191 -7.91 -0.34 14.26
CA HIS A 191 -6.99 -1.06 13.40
C HIS A 191 -5.55 -0.51 13.49
N ILE A 192 -5.37 0.81 13.48
CA ILE A 192 -4.05 1.45 13.59
C ILE A 192 -3.39 1.06 14.93
N LEU A 193 -4.13 1.14 16.05
CA LEU A 193 -3.60 0.77 17.36
C LEU A 193 -3.19 -0.72 17.43
N GLU A 194 -4.00 -1.62 16.88
CA GLU A 194 -3.67 -3.04 16.77
C GLU A 194 -2.39 -3.27 15.94
N ARG A 195 -2.23 -2.52 14.83
CA ARG A 195 -1.05 -2.66 13.97
C ARG A 195 0.21 -2.08 14.60
N ILE A 196 0.09 -0.99 15.35
CA ILE A 196 1.20 -0.42 16.14
C ILE A 196 1.66 -1.44 17.20
N ALA A 197 0.73 -2.06 17.92
CA ALA A 197 1.06 -3.08 18.93
C ALA A 197 1.81 -4.30 18.33
N ALA A 198 1.59 -4.61 17.05
CA ALA A 198 2.24 -5.70 16.33
C ALA A 198 3.40 -5.24 15.41
N TYR A 199 3.88 -4.00 15.58
CA TYR A 199 4.84 -3.39 14.64
C TYR A 199 6.18 -4.14 14.55
N ASP A 200 6.66 -4.68 15.65
CA ASP A 200 7.92 -5.43 15.70
C ASP A 200 7.76 -6.90 15.29
N ASP A 201 6.53 -7.36 15.13
CA ASP A 201 6.18 -8.75 14.82
C ASP A 201 6.15 -9.08 13.32
N LEU A 202 6.74 -8.24 12.48
CA LEU A 202 6.73 -8.45 11.03
C LEU A 202 7.57 -9.68 10.62
N PRO A 203 7.05 -10.55 9.72
CA PRO A 203 7.71 -11.82 9.38
C PRO A 203 9.16 -11.67 8.92
N TRP A 204 9.46 -10.65 8.12
CA TRP A 204 10.80 -10.40 7.59
C TRP A 204 11.77 -9.81 8.62
N ARG A 205 11.29 -9.20 9.70
CA ARG A 205 12.13 -8.72 10.80
C ARG A 205 12.54 -9.87 11.72
N ARG A 206 11.65 -10.87 11.89
CA ARG A 206 11.94 -12.08 12.68
C ARG A 206 12.91 -13.03 11.96
N ALA A 207 12.88 -13.08 10.63
CA ALA A 207 13.74 -13.97 9.84
C ALA A 207 15.22 -13.59 9.90
N GLY A 208 15.56 -12.31 10.13
CA GLY A 208 16.95 -11.83 10.26
C GLY A 208 17.65 -12.21 11.57
N THR A 209 16.95 -12.78 12.55
CA THR A 209 17.53 -13.22 13.83
C THR A 209 18.04 -14.68 13.82
N ASN A 210 17.92 -15.40 12.71
CA ASN A 210 18.30 -16.80 12.56
C ASN A 210 19.33 -17.04 11.43
N VAL A 211 20.33 -16.17 11.30
CA VAL A 211 21.52 -16.43 10.45
C VAL A 211 22.76 -16.53 11.34
#